data_26e3fe3aa557835746959966336652cf
#
_entry.id   26e3fe3aa557835746959966336652cf
#
_cell.length_a   1.000
_cell.length_b   1.000
_cell.length_c   1.000
_cell.angle_alpha   90.00
_cell.angle_beta   90.00
_cell.angle_gamma   90.00
#
_symmetry.space_group_name_H-M   'P 1'
#
loop_
_entity.id
_entity.type
_entity.pdbx_description
1 polymer ?
#
loop_
_entity_poly.entity_id
_entity_poly.type
_entity_poly.pdbx_seq_one_letter_code
_entity_poly.pdbx_strand_id
1 'polypeptide(L)'
;MRLLAGLTMTAALAAGLLTAPPALAAQAAESFSADSGDSCRRGFTEGTLERYDGPVIRPAILVEGLVSDEALPTVCQPDGMHTRATFSGYRGAERVDTEAYKVDDEQSKFSFTLSDSTGVRTIDRVVVQVCRFSNTPIGISYCGKAQEYKIP
;
A
#
# COMPACT_ATOMS: atom_id res chain seq x y z
N MET A 1 2.43 -62.23 63.29
CA MET A 1 1.32 -61.55 62.63
C MET A 1 1.70 -60.08 62.45
N ARG A 2 2.06 -59.69 61.26
CA ARG A 2 2.35 -58.25 60.89
C ARG A 2 1.58 -57.92 59.63
N LEU A 3 0.61 -57.04 59.81
CA LEU A 3 -0.23 -56.46 58.71
C LEU A 3 0.59 -55.34 58.10
N LEU A 4 0.79 -55.40 56.78
CA LEU A 4 1.31 -54.33 55.98
C LEU A 4 0.14 -53.64 55.26
N ALA A 5 -0.09 -52.39 55.59
CA ALA A 5 -1.05 -51.53 54.93
C ALA A 5 -0.38 -50.89 53.71
N GLY A 6 -0.92 -51.12 52.49
CA GLY A 6 -0.46 -50.50 51.27
C GLY A 6 -1.18 -49.16 51.06
N LEU A 7 -0.44 -48.09 50.88
CA LEU A 7 -0.90 -46.78 50.46
C LEU A 7 -0.87 -46.71 48.90
N THR A 8 -2.04 -46.56 48.28
CA THR A 8 -2.16 -46.26 46.86
C THR A 8 -2.22 -44.75 46.67
N MET A 9 -1.17 -44.19 46.06
CA MET A 9 -1.16 -42.80 45.61
C MET A 9 -1.80 -42.69 44.21
N THR A 10 -2.94 -42.08 44.11
CA THR A 10 -3.57 -41.65 42.83
C THR A 10 -3.02 -40.32 42.41
N ALA A 11 -2.21 -40.26 41.33
CA ALA A 11 -1.77 -39.03 40.70
C ALA A 11 -2.84 -38.52 39.74
N ALA A 12 -3.43 -37.36 40.04
CA ALA A 12 -4.34 -36.67 39.15
C ALA A 12 -3.53 -35.81 38.14
N LEU A 13 -3.54 -36.19 36.88
CA LEU A 13 -3.02 -35.39 35.75
C LEU A 13 -4.03 -34.31 35.42
N ALA A 14 -3.76 -33.06 35.83
CA ALA A 14 -4.48 -31.88 35.35
C ALA A 14 -3.96 -31.51 33.95
N ALA A 15 -4.70 -31.84 32.90
CA ALA A 15 -4.44 -31.37 31.53
C ALA A 15 -4.84 -29.91 31.41
N GLY A 16 -3.86 -28.99 31.53
CA GLY A 16 -4.06 -27.56 31.28
C GLY A 16 -4.24 -27.33 29.78
N LEU A 17 -5.45 -26.94 29.38
CA LEU A 17 -5.75 -26.43 28.03
C LEU A 17 -5.11 -25.04 27.88
N LEU A 18 -3.96 -24.98 27.24
CA LEU A 18 -3.36 -23.73 26.78
C LEU A 18 -4.18 -23.20 25.61
N THR A 19 -5.12 -22.30 25.88
CA THR A 19 -5.79 -21.52 24.84
C THR A 19 -4.78 -20.53 24.28
N ALA A 20 -4.26 -20.81 23.09
CA ALA A 20 -3.47 -19.85 22.33
C ALA A 20 -4.34 -18.61 22.05
N PRO A 21 -3.82 -17.38 22.25
CA PRO A 21 -4.55 -16.17 21.85
C PRO A 21 -4.81 -16.21 20.34
N PRO A 22 -5.99 -15.71 19.87
CA PRO A 22 -6.24 -15.63 18.45
C PRO A 22 -5.15 -14.73 17.82
N ALA A 23 -4.42 -15.28 16.86
CA ALA A 23 -3.50 -14.51 16.04
C ALA A 23 -4.35 -13.46 15.30
N LEU A 24 -4.14 -12.18 15.62
CA LEU A 24 -4.65 -11.08 14.81
C LEU A 24 -4.06 -11.29 13.41
N ALA A 25 -4.91 -11.65 12.45
CA ALA A 25 -4.51 -11.74 11.06
C ALA A 25 -4.04 -10.35 10.63
N ALA A 26 -2.74 -10.16 10.49
CA ALA A 26 -2.20 -8.98 9.86
C ALA A 26 -2.80 -8.91 8.46
N GLN A 27 -3.51 -7.83 8.14
CA GLN A 27 -4.03 -7.62 6.80
C GLN A 27 -2.81 -7.49 5.88
N ALA A 28 -2.78 -8.33 4.84
CA ALA A 28 -1.66 -8.34 3.90
C ALA A 28 -1.64 -7.02 3.13
N ALA A 29 -0.49 -6.35 3.13
CA ALA A 29 -0.27 -5.19 2.30
C ALA A 29 -0.29 -5.61 0.81
N GLU A 30 -1.04 -4.90 -0.03
CA GLU A 30 -1.08 -5.10 -1.48
C GLU A 30 0.04 -4.29 -2.12
N SER A 31 0.91 -4.93 -2.91
CA SER A 31 1.97 -4.23 -3.63
C SER A 31 1.43 -3.59 -4.89
N PHE A 32 1.85 -2.37 -5.19
CA PHE A 32 1.50 -1.68 -6.42
C PHE A 32 2.74 -1.26 -7.21
N SER A 33 2.57 -1.14 -8.54
CA SER A 33 3.52 -0.49 -9.43
C SER A 33 2.79 0.09 -10.64
N ALA A 34 3.24 1.25 -11.11
CA ALA A 34 2.75 1.87 -12.33
C ALA A 34 3.89 2.67 -12.99
N ASP A 35 3.86 2.77 -14.31
CA ASP A 35 4.82 3.54 -15.08
C ASP A 35 4.13 4.45 -16.10
N SER A 36 4.88 5.39 -16.66
CA SER A 36 4.41 6.33 -17.67
C SER A 36 4.31 5.74 -19.08
N GLY A 37 4.75 4.48 -19.27
CA GLY A 37 4.74 3.80 -20.56
C GLY A 37 5.87 4.21 -21.49
N ASP A 38 6.86 4.99 -21.02
CA ASP A 38 8.01 5.36 -21.84
C ASP A 38 9.08 4.24 -21.87
N SER A 39 9.83 4.20 -22.97
CA SER A 39 10.86 3.19 -23.18
C SER A 39 12.06 3.31 -22.22
N CYS A 40 12.22 4.46 -21.59
CA CYS A 40 13.32 4.74 -20.67
C CYS A 40 12.94 4.46 -19.19
N ARG A 41 11.70 4.07 -18.90
CA ARG A 41 11.16 3.88 -17.56
C ARG A 41 11.50 5.04 -16.60
N ARG A 42 11.44 6.26 -17.09
CA ARG A 42 11.73 7.43 -16.29
C ARG A 42 10.66 7.65 -15.25
N GLY A 43 9.42 7.75 -15.70
CA GLY A 43 8.29 7.95 -14.81
C GLY A 43 7.76 6.63 -14.27
N PHE A 44 8.07 6.30 -13.02
CA PHE A 44 7.44 5.15 -12.36
C PHE A 44 7.18 5.41 -10.87
N THR A 45 6.29 4.60 -10.32
CA THR A 45 6.01 4.54 -8.88
C THR A 45 5.78 3.09 -8.47
N GLU A 46 6.22 2.75 -7.26
CA GLU A 46 5.99 1.45 -6.65
C GLU A 46 5.88 1.58 -5.13
N GLY A 47 5.22 0.61 -4.50
CA GLY A 47 5.05 0.60 -3.06
C GLY A 47 4.00 -0.37 -2.58
N THR A 48 3.34 -0.02 -1.46
CA THR A 48 2.34 -0.84 -0.80
C THR A 48 1.08 -0.04 -0.46
N LEU A 49 -0.05 -0.73 -0.50
CA LEU A 49 -1.37 -0.28 -0.07
C LEU A 49 -1.76 -1.14 1.12
N GLU A 50 -2.04 -0.51 2.24
CA GLU A 50 -2.45 -1.20 3.46
C GLU A 50 -3.72 -0.57 4.03
N ARG A 51 -4.66 -1.40 4.48
CA ARG A 51 -5.83 -0.89 5.21
C ARG A 51 -5.36 -0.37 6.57
N TYR A 52 -5.63 0.90 6.83
CA TYR A 52 -5.22 1.55 8.05
C TYR A 52 -6.39 1.62 9.04
N ASP A 53 -6.32 0.80 10.06
CA ASP A 53 -7.25 0.79 11.18
C ASP A 53 -6.65 1.61 12.35
N GLY A 54 -6.51 2.92 12.15
CA GLY A 54 -5.98 3.84 13.16
C GLY A 54 -6.95 4.02 14.36
N PRO A 55 -6.50 4.69 15.43
CA PRO A 55 -7.30 4.91 16.63
C PRO A 55 -8.55 5.77 16.38
N VAL A 56 -8.65 6.43 15.26
CA VAL A 56 -9.84 7.11 14.79
C VAL A 56 -10.57 6.16 13.85
N ILE A 57 -11.82 5.83 14.14
CA ILE A 57 -12.68 4.89 13.38
C ILE A 57 -13.00 5.48 11.99
N ARG A 58 -11.99 5.68 11.18
CA ARG A 58 -12.12 6.12 9.80
C ARG A 58 -11.38 5.12 8.92
N PRO A 59 -12.09 4.38 8.09
CA PRO A 59 -11.44 3.48 7.15
C PRO A 59 -10.57 4.30 6.19
N ALA A 60 -9.28 4.07 6.23
CA ALA A 60 -8.29 4.72 5.36
C ALA A 60 -7.38 3.66 4.72
N ILE A 61 -6.74 4.03 3.63
CA ILE A 61 -5.70 3.23 2.99
C ILE A 61 -4.39 3.97 3.17
N LEU A 62 -3.45 3.37 3.89
CA LEU A 62 -2.07 3.83 3.95
C LEU A 62 -1.39 3.47 2.62
N VAL A 63 -0.79 4.46 2.00
CA VAL A 63 -0.04 4.33 0.75
C VAL A 63 1.39 4.73 1.03
N GLU A 64 2.31 3.79 0.89
CA GLU A 64 3.73 4.02 1.09
C GLU A 64 4.51 3.56 -0.14
N GLY A 65 5.52 4.33 -0.52
CA GLY A 65 6.29 3.96 -1.69
C GLY A 65 7.28 5.03 -2.13
N LEU A 66 7.61 4.96 -3.41
CA LEU A 66 8.46 5.93 -4.07
C LEU A 66 7.89 6.31 -5.44
N VAL A 67 8.23 7.51 -5.86
CA VAL A 67 8.05 7.99 -7.23
C VAL A 67 9.40 8.40 -7.77
N SER A 68 9.67 8.08 -9.03
CA SER A 68 10.94 8.36 -9.69
C SER A 68 10.74 9.00 -11.05
N ASP A 69 11.61 9.94 -11.33
CA ASP A 69 11.83 10.57 -12.63
C ASP A 69 13.27 10.37 -13.12
N GLU A 70 14.03 9.48 -12.49
CA GLU A 70 15.39 9.17 -12.87
C GLU A 70 15.43 8.19 -14.03
N ALA A 71 16.21 8.55 -15.06
CA ALA A 71 16.56 7.59 -16.11
C ALA A 71 17.44 6.47 -15.56
N LEU A 72 17.15 5.24 -15.94
CA LEU A 72 18.12 4.16 -15.75
C LEU A 72 19.43 4.53 -16.45
N PRO A 73 20.63 4.27 -15.85
CA PRO A 73 21.90 4.93 -16.16
C PRO A 73 22.53 4.48 -17.47
N THR A 74 21.83 4.45 -18.60
CA THR A 74 22.46 3.93 -19.80
C THR A 74 22.29 4.74 -21.08
N VAL A 75 21.16 5.33 -21.39
CA VAL A 75 20.96 5.95 -22.72
C VAL A 75 19.97 7.11 -22.75
N CYS A 76 19.32 7.38 -21.66
CA CYS A 76 18.25 8.37 -21.64
C CYS A 76 18.76 9.69 -21.07
N GLN A 77 18.86 10.69 -21.92
CA GLN A 77 19.26 12.05 -21.58
C GLN A 77 18.16 12.75 -20.76
N PRO A 78 18.45 13.77 -19.93
CA PRO A 78 17.46 14.69 -19.39
C PRO A 78 16.55 15.18 -20.51
N ASP A 79 15.23 15.14 -20.31
CA ASP A 79 14.26 15.39 -21.39
C ASP A 79 13.39 16.63 -21.16
N GLY A 80 13.65 17.38 -20.07
CA GLY A 80 12.86 18.57 -19.74
C GLY A 80 11.42 18.27 -19.37
N MET A 81 11.17 17.08 -18.82
CA MET A 81 9.87 16.64 -18.33
C MET A 81 9.95 16.30 -16.84
N HIS A 82 8.82 16.30 -16.18
CA HIS A 82 8.66 15.81 -14.82
C HIS A 82 7.63 14.71 -14.72
N THR A 83 7.78 13.86 -13.75
CA THR A 83 6.85 12.77 -13.44
C THR A 83 5.84 13.19 -12.39
N ARG A 84 4.58 12.80 -12.59
CA ARG A 84 3.51 12.91 -11.60
C ARG A 84 2.82 11.55 -11.43
N ALA A 85 2.91 11.01 -10.23
CA ALA A 85 2.12 9.86 -9.83
C ALA A 85 0.83 10.33 -9.14
N THR A 86 -0.30 9.81 -9.58
CA THR A 86 -1.63 10.13 -9.03
C THR A 86 -2.26 8.88 -8.47
N PHE A 87 -2.76 8.97 -7.24
CA PHE A 87 -3.41 7.90 -6.49
C PHE A 87 -4.86 8.31 -6.23
N SER A 88 -5.81 7.55 -6.72
CA SER A 88 -7.24 7.85 -6.57
C SER A 88 -7.93 6.70 -5.86
N GLY A 89 -8.51 6.97 -4.69
CA GLY A 89 -9.34 6.05 -3.93
C GLY A 89 -10.78 6.07 -4.44
N TYR A 90 -11.37 4.89 -4.64
CA TYR A 90 -12.74 4.72 -5.13
C TYR A 90 -13.57 3.87 -4.18
N ARG A 91 -14.89 4.12 -4.21
CA ARG A 91 -15.93 3.25 -3.72
C ARG A 91 -16.91 2.98 -4.85
N GLY A 92 -16.91 1.76 -5.38
CA GLY A 92 -17.65 1.47 -6.60
C GLY A 92 -17.21 2.39 -7.75
N ALA A 93 -18.13 3.17 -8.31
CA ALA A 93 -17.83 4.11 -9.40
C ALA A 93 -17.43 5.51 -8.91
N GLU A 94 -17.60 5.82 -7.62
CA GLU A 94 -17.36 7.14 -7.06
C GLU A 94 -15.90 7.29 -6.59
N ARG A 95 -15.22 8.34 -7.03
CA ARG A 95 -13.91 8.73 -6.52
C ARG A 95 -14.09 9.50 -5.22
N VAL A 96 -13.51 8.99 -4.13
CA VAL A 96 -13.67 9.57 -2.78
C VAL A 96 -12.49 10.40 -2.34
N ASP A 97 -11.29 10.12 -2.88
CA ASP A 97 -10.07 10.85 -2.54
C ASP A 97 -9.04 10.79 -3.65
N THR A 98 -8.11 11.74 -3.68
CA THR A 98 -7.02 11.77 -4.66
C THR A 98 -5.81 12.51 -4.10
N GLU A 99 -4.64 11.85 -4.19
CA GLU A 99 -3.35 12.43 -3.87
C GLU A 99 -2.41 12.33 -5.08
N ALA A 100 -1.48 13.26 -5.19
CA ALA A 100 -0.51 13.30 -6.28
C ALA A 100 0.87 13.75 -5.82
N TYR A 101 1.89 13.07 -6.33
CA TYR A 101 3.30 13.38 -6.09
C TYR A 101 4.00 13.73 -7.39
N LYS A 102 4.77 14.80 -7.35
CA LYS A 102 5.57 15.30 -8.47
C LYS A 102 7.05 15.17 -8.14
N VAL A 103 7.83 14.66 -9.09
CA VAL A 103 9.30 14.67 -9.06
C VAL A 103 9.85 15.11 -10.43
N ASP A 104 11.05 15.68 -10.44
CA ASP A 104 11.71 16.21 -11.62
C ASP A 104 13.21 15.85 -11.54
N ASP A 105 13.65 14.94 -12.40
CA ASP A 105 15.01 14.38 -12.42
C ASP A 105 15.49 13.83 -11.06
N GLU A 106 14.57 13.31 -10.23
CA GLU A 106 14.86 12.77 -8.89
C GLU A 106 13.97 11.59 -8.52
N GLN A 107 14.28 10.96 -7.40
CA GLN A 107 13.45 9.98 -6.73
C GLN A 107 13.03 10.48 -5.35
N SER A 108 11.75 10.34 -5.02
CA SER A 108 11.21 10.74 -3.72
C SER A 108 10.35 9.63 -3.11
N LYS A 109 10.51 9.42 -1.81
CA LYS A 109 9.64 8.54 -1.01
C LYS A 109 8.42 9.31 -0.54
N PHE A 110 7.30 8.61 -0.41
CA PHE A 110 6.08 9.17 0.14
C PHE A 110 5.40 8.20 1.10
N SER A 111 4.62 8.76 2.02
CA SER A 111 3.70 8.05 2.90
C SER A 111 2.52 8.97 3.16
N PHE A 112 1.30 8.52 2.83
CA PHE A 112 0.06 9.27 3.02
C PHE A 112 -1.13 8.33 3.18
N THR A 113 -2.28 8.86 3.56
CA THR A 113 -3.52 8.08 3.65
C THR A 113 -4.56 8.61 2.66
N LEU A 114 -5.21 7.68 1.94
CA LEU A 114 -6.43 7.96 1.20
C LEU A 114 -7.63 7.65 2.11
N SER A 115 -8.55 8.62 2.25
CA SER A 115 -9.73 8.45 3.08
C SER A 115 -10.89 9.30 2.58
N ASP A 116 -12.13 8.85 2.83
CA ASP A 116 -13.29 9.70 2.62
C ASP A 116 -13.28 10.88 3.61
N SER A 117 -13.40 12.10 3.11
CA SER A 117 -13.44 13.32 3.93
C SER A 117 -14.58 13.32 4.95
N THR A 118 -15.67 12.60 4.69
CA THR A 118 -16.79 12.42 5.63
C THR A 118 -16.52 11.34 6.68
N GLY A 119 -15.49 10.50 6.46
CA GLY A 119 -15.08 9.42 7.36
C GLY A 119 -16.05 8.24 7.45
N VAL A 120 -17.01 8.15 6.54
CA VAL A 120 -18.07 7.12 6.56
C VAL A 120 -17.86 6.03 5.53
N ARG A 121 -17.16 6.34 4.44
CA ARG A 121 -17.05 5.45 3.29
C ARG A 121 -15.72 4.72 3.28
N THR A 122 -15.76 3.41 3.01
CA THR A 122 -14.57 2.60 2.80
C THR A 122 -14.13 2.69 1.34
N ILE A 123 -12.82 2.82 1.11
CA ILE A 123 -12.23 2.66 -0.22
C ILE A 123 -12.17 1.15 -0.54
N ASP A 124 -12.70 0.74 -1.68
CA ASP A 124 -12.68 -0.65 -2.15
C ASP A 124 -11.61 -0.91 -3.22
N ARG A 125 -11.10 0.15 -3.83
CA ARG A 125 -10.00 0.07 -4.80
C ARG A 125 -9.22 1.37 -4.87
N VAL A 126 -7.94 1.25 -5.26
CA VAL A 126 -7.06 2.37 -5.57
C VAL A 126 -6.64 2.28 -7.03
N VAL A 127 -6.71 3.39 -7.74
CA VAL A 127 -6.20 3.53 -9.11
C VAL A 127 -4.94 4.37 -9.06
N VAL A 128 -3.85 3.82 -9.60
CA VAL A 128 -2.56 4.49 -9.69
C VAL A 128 -2.24 4.78 -11.15
N GLN A 129 -1.89 6.02 -11.45
CA GLN A 129 -1.48 6.43 -12.80
C GLN A 129 -0.26 7.32 -12.74
N VAL A 130 0.69 7.09 -13.64
CA VAL A 130 1.89 7.90 -13.80
C VAL A 130 1.83 8.64 -15.12
N CYS A 131 2.04 9.95 -15.06
CA CYS A 131 2.08 10.83 -16.22
C CYS A 131 3.40 11.57 -16.27
N ARG A 132 3.85 11.87 -17.49
CA ARG A 132 4.98 12.75 -17.75
C ARG A 132 4.47 14.07 -18.33
N PHE A 133 4.92 15.18 -17.79
CA PHE A 133 4.53 16.52 -18.22
C PHE A 133 5.77 17.31 -18.62
N SER A 134 5.67 18.00 -19.76
CA SER A 134 6.72 18.91 -20.17
C SER A 134 6.90 20.05 -19.17
N ASN A 135 8.15 20.43 -18.89
CA ASN A 135 8.49 21.63 -18.13
C ASN A 135 8.29 22.92 -18.94
N THR A 136 7.94 22.80 -20.25
CA THR A 136 7.64 23.93 -21.11
C THR A 136 6.15 24.01 -21.45
N PRO A 137 5.55 25.22 -21.62
CA PRO A 137 4.12 25.37 -21.85
C PRO A 137 3.58 24.73 -23.15
N ILE A 138 4.45 24.49 -24.12
CA ILE A 138 4.11 23.94 -25.44
C ILE A 138 4.57 22.47 -25.61
N GLY A 139 5.08 21.86 -24.55
CA GLY A 139 5.59 20.50 -24.61
C GLY A 139 4.49 19.43 -24.59
N ILE A 140 4.84 18.23 -25.04
CA ILE A 140 3.96 17.07 -25.04
C ILE A 140 3.89 16.49 -23.63
N SER A 141 2.68 16.12 -23.21
CA SER A 141 2.44 15.37 -21.97
C SER A 141 1.75 14.05 -22.30
N TYR A 142 2.07 12.99 -21.57
CA TYR A 142 1.47 11.67 -21.76
C TYR A 142 1.36 10.92 -20.44
N CYS A 143 0.50 9.91 -20.41
CA CYS A 143 0.30 9.06 -19.25
C CYS A 143 0.42 7.59 -19.63
N GLY A 144 0.96 6.81 -18.73
CA GLY A 144 0.89 5.37 -18.79
C GLY A 144 -0.52 4.84 -18.50
N LYS A 145 -0.67 3.54 -18.65
CA LYS A 145 -1.94 2.87 -18.34
C LYS A 145 -2.21 2.98 -16.85
N ALA A 146 -3.42 3.42 -16.49
CA ALA A 146 -3.87 3.38 -15.10
C ALA A 146 -3.95 1.92 -14.61
N GLN A 147 -3.38 1.65 -13.43
CA GLN A 147 -3.40 0.35 -12.78
C GLN A 147 -4.42 0.38 -11.64
N GLU A 148 -5.23 -0.67 -11.53
CA GLU A 148 -6.27 -0.79 -10.52
C GLU A 148 -5.92 -1.88 -9.52
N TYR A 149 -5.98 -1.57 -8.23
CA TYR A 149 -5.70 -2.45 -7.10
C TYR A 149 -6.93 -2.53 -6.22
N LYS A 150 -7.43 -3.75 -6.01
CA LYS A 150 -8.56 -3.99 -5.12
C LYS A 150 -8.06 -4.10 -3.68
N ILE A 151 -8.74 -3.40 -2.80
CA ILE A 151 -8.42 -3.45 -1.36
C ILE A 151 -9.32 -4.50 -0.72
N PRO A 152 -8.76 -5.56 -0.14
CA PRO A 152 -9.51 -6.66 0.48
C PRO A 152 -10.31 -6.24 1.72
#